data_200b96295b0dbfc05cbb9b0fc435799f
#
_entry.id   200b96295b0dbfc05cbb9b0fc435799f
#
_cell.length_a   1.000
_cell.length_b   1.000
_cell.length_c   1.000
_cell.angle_alpha   90.00
_cell.angle_beta   90.00
_cell.angle_gamma   90.00
#
_symmetry.space_group_name_H-M   'P 1'
#
loop_
_entity.id
_entity.type
_entity.pdbx_description
1 polymer ?
#
loop_
_entity_poly.entity_id
_entity_poly.type
_entity_poly.pdbx_seq_one_letter_code
_entity_poly.pdbx_strand_id
1 'polypeptide(L)'
;MVKSKFFNSKILLFGEYTVTLGSDALAVPFDHFKGNWNFSTNATESNANLQQLYNYLQKESKLSCLFDMKNLANDIEDGLFFESSIPTGYGLGSSGALVAALYDKYATDKILDSNSLKSIFAQIENCFHGSSSGIDPLVSYLNEPILIRNKSEINSVQCEVKKSGFFMIDSGISRKTAPFVHVFNNKMSESGDFRTNVEVLKSVNRQIISNLINKENIKTEFEIISKIQSTHFGEMIPEKLKPVWQNGLESRQYFLKLCGAGGGGVFLGWSEDSDFLSQSLADTSLTVFHL
;
A
#
# COMPACT_ATOMS: atom_id res chain seq x y z
N MET A 1 -10.79 -30.76 1.39
CA MET A 1 -11.06 -29.32 1.48
C MET A 1 -9.90 -28.60 0.82
N VAL A 2 -10.11 -27.90 -0.29
CA VAL A 2 -9.09 -27.06 -0.92
C VAL A 2 -8.87 -25.89 0.06
N LYS A 3 -7.63 -25.70 0.55
CA LYS A 3 -7.30 -24.53 1.40
C LYS A 3 -7.58 -23.29 0.58
N SER A 4 -8.49 -22.43 1.05
CA SER A 4 -8.75 -21.14 0.43
C SER A 4 -7.45 -20.32 0.42
N LYS A 5 -7.03 -19.85 -0.75
CA LYS A 5 -5.88 -18.96 -0.89
C LYS A 5 -6.27 -17.57 -0.40
N PHE A 6 -5.42 -16.98 0.43
CA PHE A 6 -5.58 -15.61 0.89
C PHE A 6 -4.71 -14.66 0.06
N PHE A 7 -5.24 -13.46 -0.16
CA PHE A 7 -4.57 -12.36 -0.83
C PHE A 7 -4.35 -11.25 0.20
N ASN A 8 -3.10 -11.04 0.56
CA ASN A 8 -2.73 -10.10 1.60
C ASN A 8 -2.89 -8.66 1.11
N SER A 9 -3.18 -7.75 2.04
CA SER A 9 -3.04 -6.32 1.82
C SER A 9 -1.58 -5.95 1.54
N LYS A 10 -1.32 -4.73 1.13
CA LYS A 10 0.05 -4.24 0.92
C LYS A 10 0.30 -2.93 1.67
N ILE A 11 1.56 -2.67 1.98
CA ILE A 11 2.05 -1.40 2.51
C ILE A 11 3.09 -0.84 1.53
N LEU A 12 3.01 0.44 1.20
CA LEU A 12 4.13 1.16 0.62
C LEU A 12 5.06 1.56 1.78
N LEU A 13 6.12 0.77 1.96
CA LEU A 13 7.02 0.93 3.10
C LEU A 13 7.85 2.21 2.97
N PHE A 14 8.36 2.48 1.76
CA PHE A 14 9.12 3.69 1.42
C PHE A 14 8.83 4.13 -0.01
N GLY A 15 8.99 5.42 -0.28
CA GLY A 15 8.89 6.00 -1.63
C GLY A 15 7.61 6.79 -1.91
N GLU A 16 6.79 7.09 -0.87
CA GLU A 16 5.59 7.91 -1.03
C GLU A 16 5.91 9.20 -1.77
N TYR A 17 5.08 9.54 -2.76
CA TYR A 17 5.25 10.68 -3.66
C TYR A 17 6.53 10.64 -4.50
N THR A 18 7.68 10.34 -3.89
CA THR A 18 8.99 10.41 -4.55
C THR A 18 9.19 9.36 -5.63
N VAL A 19 8.47 8.22 -5.57
CA VAL A 19 8.49 7.19 -6.62
C VAL A 19 8.03 7.76 -7.98
N THR A 20 7.08 8.68 -7.99
CA THR A 20 6.62 9.35 -9.22
C THR A 20 7.69 10.27 -9.82
N LEU A 21 8.67 10.67 -9.01
CA LEU A 21 9.81 11.51 -9.40
C LEU A 21 11.09 10.69 -9.66
N GLY A 22 10.98 9.34 -9.69
CA GLY A 22 12.10 8.45 -10.01
C GLY A 22 12.96 8.03 -8.80
N SER A 23 12.45 8.23 -7.57
CA SER A 23 13.04 7.59 -6.39
C SER A 23 12.77 6.11 -6.38
N ASP A 24 13.61 5.35 -5.66
CA ASP A 24 13.30 3.98 -5.30
C ASP A 24 12.08 3.95 -4.37
N ALA A 25 11.31 2.86 -4.45
CA ALA A 25 10.22 2.58 -3.54
C ALA A 25 10.18 1.10 -3.20
N LEU A 26 9.70 0.78 -2.00
CA LEU A 26 9.55 -0.59 -1.53
C LEU A 26 8.12 -0.80 -1.05
N ALA A 27 7.42 -1.72 -1.70
CA ALA A 27 6.10 -2.17 -1.30
C ALA A 27 6.17 -3.60 -0.77
N VAL A 28 5.46 -3.88 0.33
CA VAL A 28 5.52 -5.18 1.00
C VAL A 28 4.12 -5.72 1.27
N PRO A 29 3.92 -7.06 1.25
CA PRO A 29 2.67 -7.66 1.72
C PRO A 29 2.50 -7.42 3.21
N PHE A 30 1.23 -7.22 3.62
CA PHE A 30 0.85 -7.06 5.01
C PHE A 30 -0.27 -8.03 5.36
N ASP A 31 0.07 -9.09 6.08
CA ASP A 31 -0.79 -10.25 6.32
C ASP A 31 -1.83 -10.07 7.44
N HIS A 32 -1.82 -8.91 8.13
CA HIS A 32 -2.83 -8.58 9.14
C HIS A 32 -4.22 -8.45 8.52
N PHE A 33 -4.29 -7.85 7.32
CA PHE A 33 -5.52 -7.74 6.54
C PHE A 33 -5.38 -8.53 5.24
N LYS A 34 -6.43 -9.26 4.88
CA LYS A 34 -6.45 -10.14 3.70
C LYS A 34 -7.85 -10.39 3.19
N GLY A 35 -7.95 -10.91 1.99
CA GLY A 35 -9.22 -11.36 1.43
C GLY A 35 -9.08 -12.72 0.76
N ASN A 36 -10.21 -13.38 0.55
CA ASN A 36 -10.33 -14.66 -0.13
C ASN A 36 -11.69 -14.78 -0.80
N TRP A 37 -11.80 -15.74 -1.72
CA TRP A 37 -13.08 -16.09 -2.32
C TRP A 37 -13.96 -16.85 -1.36
N ASN A 38 -15.25 -16.50 -1.35
CA ASN A 38 -16.30 -17.19 -0.63
C ASN A 38 -17.60 -17.19 -1.45
N PHE A 39 -18.59 -18.02 -1.05
CA PHE A 39 -19.89 -18.09 -1.70
C PHE A 39 -20.99 -17.83 -0.68
N SER A 40 -21.96 -16.99 -1.03
CA SER A 40 -23.14 -16.72 -0.21
C SER A 40 -24.29 -16.22 -1.07
N THR A 41 -25.49 -16.69 -0.79
CA THR A 41 -26.71 -16.21 -1.43
C THR A 41 -27.14 -14.82 -0.96
N ASN A 42 -26.55 -14.29 0.12
CA ASN A 42 -26.91 -13.02 0.76
C ASN A 42 -25.84 -11.93 0.68
N ALA A 43 -24.76 -12.11 -0.08
CA ALA A 43 -23.61 -11.19 -0.13
C ALA A 43 -23.84 -9.99 -1.07
N THR A 44 -24.75 -9.06 -0.75
CA THR A 44 -25.14 -7.97 -1.65
C THR A 44 -24.09 -6.85 -1.77
N GLU A 45 -23.41 -6.44 -0.69
CA GLU A 45 -22.41 -5.36 -0.73
C GLU A 45 -21.05 -5.82 -1.28
N SER A 46 -20.59 -7.00 -0.89
CA SER A 46 -19.32 -7.57 -1.36
C SER A 46 -19.32 -7.89 -2.86
N ASN A 47 -20.49 -8.08 -3.47
CA ASN A 47 -20.64 -8.36 -4.88
C ASN A 47 -20.55 -7.11 -5.78
N ALA A 48 -20.77 -5.91 -5.25
CA ALA A 48 -20.79 -4.70 -6.08
C ALA A 48 -19.45 -4.45 -6.79
N ASN A 49 -18.34 -4.59 -6.08
CA ASN A 49 -17.00 -4.42 -6.65
C ASN A 49 -16.66 -5.53 -7.67
N LEU A 50 -17.05 -6.77 -7.38
CA LEU A 50 -16.85 -7.90 -8.31
C LEU A 50 -17.70 -7.72 -9.57
N GLN A 51 -18.96 -7.33 -9.42
CA GLN A 51 -19.85 -7.06 -10.56
C GLN A 51 -19.36 -5.89 -11.42
N GLN A 52 -18.86 -4.82 -10.79
CA GLN A 52 -18.25 -3.69 -11.50
C GLN A 52 -17.05 -4.16 -12.31
N LEU A 53 -16.18 -4.98 -11.71
CA LEU A 53 -14.98 -5.52 -12.35
C LEU A 53 -15.34 -6.46 -13.53
N TYR A 54 -16.31 -7.35 -13.34
CA TYR A 54 -16.81 -8.22 -14.40
C TYR A 54 -17.37 -7.43 -15.58
N ASN A 55 -18.21 -6.42 -15.32
CA ASN A 55 -18.78 -5.56 -16.36
C ASN A 55 -17.71 -4.74 -17.09
N TYR A 56 -16.66 -4.33 -16.39
CA TYR A 56 -15.51 -3.65 -16.99
C TYR A 56 -14.75 -4.59 -17.94
N LEU A 57 -14.41 -5.79 -17.46
CA LEU A 57 -13.71 -6.78 -18.28
C LEU A 57 -14.49 -7.16 -19.55
N GLN A 58 -15.82 -7.29 -19.48
CA GLN A 58 -16.65 -7.58 -20.66
C GLN A 58 -16.53 -6.51 -21.75
N LYS A 59 -16.31 -5.24 -21.38
CA LYS A 59 -16.17 -4.13 -22.32
C LYS A 59 -14.77 -4.03 -22.92
N GLU A 60 -13.77 -4.54 -22.22
CA GLU A 60 -12.35 -4.46 -22.58
C GLU A 60 -11.90 -5.76 -23.25
N SER A 61 -12.13 -5.89 -24.56
CA SER A 61 -11.88 -7.15 -25.31
C SER A 61 -10.45 -7.68 -25.16
N LYS A 62 -9.45 -6.80 -25.03
CA LYS A 62 -8.05 -7.20 -24.82
C LYS A 62 -7.79 -7.78 -23.44
N LEU A 63 -8.59 -7.42 -22.45
CA LEU A 63 -8.49 -7.98 -21.11
C LEU A 63 -9.34 -9.23 -20.98
N SER A 64 -10.56 -9.22 -21.51
CA SER A 64 -11.48 -10.36 -21.38
C SER A 64 -10.91 -11.67 -21.94
N CYS A 65 -10.11 -11.61 -23.01
CA CYS A 65 -9.49 -12.81 -23.60
C CYS A 65 -8.42 -13.46 -22.70
N LEU A 66 -7.96 -12.76 -21.65
CA LEU A 66 -7.02 -13.31 -20.67
C LEU A 66 -7.71 -14.17 -19.59
N PHE A 67 -9.04 -14.15 -19.53
CA PHE A 67 -9.82 -14.76 -18.46
C PHE A 67 -10.85 -15.76 -18.95
N ASP A 68 -11.11 -16.77 -18.15
CA ASP A 68 -12.27 -17.63 -18.30
C ASP A 68 -13.54 -16.90 -17.86
N MET A 69 -14.02 -16.01 -18.72
CA MET A 69 -15.19 -15.17 -18.48
C MET A 69 -16.47 -15.98 -18.25
N LYS A 70 -16.55 -17.20 -18.80
CA LYS A 70 -17.71 -18.07 -18.63
C LYS A 70 -17.78 -18.63 -17.20
N ASN A 71 -16.68 -19.17 -16.70
CA ASN A 71 -16.62 -19.66 -15.34
C ASN A 71 -16.77 -18.52 -14.32
N LEU A 72 -16.21 -17.34 -14.57
CA LEU A 72 -16.41 -16.17 -13.74
C LEU A 72 -17.90 -15.76 -13.66
N ALA A 73 -18.62 -15.76 -14.79
CA ALA A 73 -20.05 -15.47 -14.82
C ALA A 73 -20.85 -16.47 -14.00
N ASN A 74 -20.61 -17.77 -14.20
CA ASN A 74 -21.29 -18.82 -13.46
C ASN A 74 -21.05 -18.72 -11.95
N ASP A 75 -19.80 -18.52 -11.54
CA ASP A 75 -19.47 -18.38 -10.11
C ASP A 75 -20.14 -17.13 -9.48
N ILE A 76 -20.25 -16.03 -10.23
CA ILE A 76 -21.00 -14.83 -9.77
C ILE A 76 -22.49 -15.14 -9.62
N GLU A 77 -23.10 -15.87 -10.56
CA GLU A 77 -24.48 -16.31 -10.46
C GLU A 77 -24.71 -17.26 -9.27
N ASP A 78 -23.72 -18.10 -8.95
CA ASP A 78 -23.71 -19.01 -7.81
C ASP A 78 -23.41 -18.30 -6.46
N GLY A 79 -23.24 -16.96 -6.47
CA GLY A 79 -23.06 -16.15 -5.26
C GLY A 79 -21.61 -16.00 -4.82
N LEU A 80 -20.64 -16.08 -5.76
CA LEU A 80 -19.24 -15.77 -5.46
C LEU A 80 -19.08 -14.31 -4.99
N PHE A 81 -18.32 -14.12 -3.93
CA PHE A 81 -17.89 -12.79 -3.49
C PHE A 81 -16.46 -12.83 -2.93
N PHE A 82 -15.85 -11.66 -2.87
CA PHE A 82 -14.53 -11.51 -2.26
C PHE A 82 -14.68 -11.03 -0.82
N GLU A 83 -14.55 -11.98 0.12
CA GLU A 83 -14.56 -11.67 1.55
C GLU A 83 -13.23 -11.03 1.93
N SER A 84 -13.27 -9.80 2.47
CA SER A 84 -12.06 -9.04 2.75
C SER A 84 -12.13 -8.29 4.08
N SER A 85 -11.08 -8.42 4.87
CA SER A 85 -10.83 -7.59 6.06
C SER A 85 -10.05 -6.31 5.75
N ILE A 86 -9.62 -6.10 4.49
CA ILE A 86 -8.81 -4.94 4.11
C ILE A 86 -9.66 -3.67 4.10
N PRO A 87 -9.40 -2.68 4.97
CA PRO A 87 -10.22 -1.49 5.06
C PRO A 87 -10.13 -0.64 3.79
N THR A 88 -11.29 -0.26 3.26
CA THR A 88 -11.39 0.57 2.05
C THR A 88 -11.01 2.03 2.35
N GLY A 89 -10.26 2.68 1.45
CA GLY A 89 -9.82 4.07 1.62
C GLY A 89 -8.63 4.27 2.55
N TYR A 90 -7.97 3.19 2.98
CA TYR A 90 -6.80 3.23 3.86
C TYR A 90 -5.45 3.18 3.11
N GLY A 91 -5.47 2.99 1.80
CA GLY A 91 -4.24 2.85 1.00
C GLY A 91 -3.55 1.49 1.16
N LEU A 92 -4.26 0.49 1.69
CA LEU A 92 -3.77 -0.87 1.95
C LEU A 92 -4.01 -1.85 0.79
N GLY A 93 -4.48 -1.37 -0.37
CA GLY A 93 -4.61 -2.18 -1.58
C GLY A 93 -5.82 -3.12 -1.60
N SER A 94 -6.99 -2.70 -1.07
CA SER A 94 -8.21 -3.51 -1.09
C SER A 94 -8.63 -3.90 -2.52
N SER A 95 -8.65 -2.96 -3.46
CA SER A 95 -8.92 -3.25 -4.89
C SER A 95 -7.83 -4.15 -5.48
N GLY A 96 -6.58 -3.91 -5.13
CA GLY A 96 -5.45 -4.72 -5.59
C GLY A 96 -5.57 -6.19 -5.19
N ALA A 97 -5.99 -6.47 -3.96
CA ALA A 97 -6.21 -7.84 -3.48
C ALA A 97 -7.33 -8.55 -4.27
N LEU A 98 -8.43 -7.85 -4.59
CA LEU A 98 -9.50 -8.38 -5.43
C LEU A 98 -9.00 -8.66 -6.86
N VAL A 99 -8.24 -7.75 -7.46
CA VAL A 99 -7.64 -7.94 -8.81
C VAL A 99 -6.69 -9.13 -8.82
N ALA A 100 -5.83 -9.25 -7.80
CA ALA A 100 -4.92 -10.38 -7.63
C ALA A 100 -5.68 -11.72 -7.54
N ALA A 101 -6.74 -11.75 -6.73
CA ALA A 101 -7.58 -12.93 -6.55
C ALA A 101 -8.31 -13.33 -7.84
N LEU A 102 -8.84 -12.35 -8.58
CA LEU A 102 -9.50 -12.58 -9.86
C LEU A 102 -8.51 -13.18 -10.87
N TYR A 103 -7.33 -12.59 -11.00
CA TYR A 103 -6.30 -13.10 -11.90
C TYR A 103 -5.86 -14.51 -11.49
N ASP A 104 -5.65 -14.75 -10.21
CA ASP A 104 -5.26 -16.08 -9.74
C ASP A 104 -6.28 -17.16 -10.08
N LYS A 105 -7.57 -16.87 -9.95
CA LYS A 105 -8.62 -17.89 -10.14
C LYS A 105 -9.02 -18.06 -11.61
N TYR A 106 -9.07 -16.98 -12.39
CA TYR A 106 -9.71 -16.98 -13.70
C TYR A 106 -8.79 -16.70 -14.88
N ALA A 107 -7.52 -16.31 -14.67
CA ALA A 107 -6.61 -16.16 -15.82
C ALA A 107 -6.36 -17.52 -16.50
N THR A 108 -6.57 -17.57 -17.82
CA THR A 108 -6.39 -18.78 -18.63
C THR A 108 -4.93 -19.20 -18.71
N ASP A 109 -4.04 -18.20 -18.88
CA ASP A 109 -2.60 -18.40 -18.89
C ASP A 109 -1.93 -17.51 -17.84
N LYS A 110 -1.06 -18.10 -17.03
CA LYS A 110 -0.32 -17.37 -16.00
C LYS A 110 0.95 -16.76 -16.56
N ILE A 111 1.01 -15.44 -16.54
CA ILE A 111 2.21 -14.69 -16.95
C ILE A 111 3.21 -14.70 -15.81
N LEU A 112 4.46 -15.04 -16.09
CA LEU A 112 5.53 -15.13 -15.10
C LEU A 112 6.34 -13.83 -14.98
N ASP A 113 6.37 -13.02 -16.03
CA ASP A 113 7.10 -11.76 -16.03
C ASP A 113 6.38 -10.69 -15.21
N SER A 114 7.03 -10.19 -14.15
CA SER A 114 6.45 -9.22 -13.22
C SER A 114 6.11 -7.87 -13.87
N ASN A 115 6.84 -7.44 -14.90
CA ASN A 115 6.53 -6.19 -15.59
C ASN A 115 5.27 -6.30 -16.43
N SER A 116 5.12 -7.42 -17.14
CA SER A 116 3.91 -7.74 -17.90
C SER A 116 2.70 -7.88 -16.97
N LEU A 117 2.84 -8.60 -15.85
CA LEU A 117 1.81 -8.72 -14.82
C LEU A 117 1.38 -7.36 -14.28
N LYS A 118 2.34 -6.53 -13.89
CA LYS A 118 2.08 -5.17 -13.41
C LYS A 118 1.25 -4.39 -14.42
N SER A 119 1.61 -4.46 -15.70
CA SER A 119 0.91 -3.74 -16.76
C SER A 119 -0.55 -4.21 -16.93
N ILE A 120 -0.79 -5.51 -16.85
CA ILE A 120 -2.13 -6.10 -16.88
C ILE A 120 -2.91 -5.70 -15.63
N PHE A 121 -2.31 -5.82 -14.46
CA PHE A 121 -2.93 -5.43 -13.20
C PHE A 121 -3.30 -3.95 -13.16
N ALA A 122 -2.44 -3.07 -13.69
CA ALA A 122 -2.76 -1.65 -13.83
C ALA A 122 -4.01 -1.42 -14.68
N GLN A 123 -4.11 -2.10 -15.82
CA GLN A 123 -5.27 -1.99 -16.70
C GLN A 123 -6.56 -2.49 -16.02
N ILE A 124 -6.50 -3.61 -15.30
CA ILE A 124 -7.67 -4.15 -14.59
C ILE A 124 -8.08 -3.22 -13.44
N GLU A 125 -7.12 -2.73 -12.64
CA GLU A 125 -7.38 -1.87 -11.48
C GLU A 125 -7.87 -0.47 -11.87
N ASN A 126 -7.67 -0.03 -13.12
CA ASN A 126 -8.27 1.19 -13.67
C ASN A 126 -9.80 1.19 -13.57
N CYS A 127 -10.42 0.03 -13.50
CA CYS A 127 -11.86 -0.11 -13.21
C CYS A 127 -12.31 0.68 -11.97
N PHE A 128 -11.45 0.76 -10.95
CA PHE A 128 -11.78 1.38 -9.66
C PHE A 128 -11.28 2.82 -9.52
N HIS A 129 -10.15 3.14 -10.16
CA HIS A 129 -9.42 4.37 -9.88
C HIS A 129 -9.15 5.26 -11.10
N GLY A 130 -9.56 4.81 -12.29
CA GLY A 130 -9.30 5.51 -13.56
C GLY A 130 -7.83 5.46 -13.99
N SER A 131 -6.89 5.36 -13.06
CA SER A 131 -5.47 5.10 -13.31
C SER A 131 -4.85 4.34 -12.15
N SER A 132 -4.03 3.36 -12.45
CA SER A 132 -3.31 2.54 -11.46
C SER A 132 -1.89 2.26 -11.91
N SER A 133 -0.99 2.09 -10.94
CA SER A 133 0.38 1.62 -11.18
C SER A 133 0.48 0.10 -11.35
N GLY A 134 -0.53 -0.67 -10.93
CA GLY A 134 -0.53 -2.12 -10.90
C GLY A 134 0.35 -2.74 -9.79
N ILE A 135 0.94 -1.93 -8.92
CA ILE A 135 1.82 -2.40 -7.84
C ILE A 135 1.03 -3.08 -6.73
N ASP A 136 -0.12 -2.52 -6.33
CA ASP A 136 -0.95 -3.06 -5.26
C ASP A 136 -1.38 -4.50 -5.54
N PRO A 137 -1.99 -4.80 -6.71
CA PRO A 137 -2.33 -6.18 -7.05
C PRO A 137 -1.10 -7.06 -7.28
N LEU A 138 0.03 -6.50 -7.77
CA LEU A 138 1.24 -7.29 -7.96
C LEU A 138 1.80 -7.79 -6.62
N VAL A 139 1.91 -6.91 -5.62
CA VAL A 139 2.36 -7.30 -4.27
C VAL A 139 1.42 -8.33 -3.65
N SER A 140 0.10 -8.13 -3.78
CA SER A 140 -0.90 -9.06 -3.25
C SER A 140 -0.85 -10.43 -3.94
N TYR A 141 -0.59 -10.47 -5.26
CA TYR A 141 -0.53 -11.69 -6.06
C TYR A 141 0.74 -12.51 -5.79
N LEU A 142 1.92 -11.85 -5.84
CA LEU A 142 3.22 -12.49 -5.61
C LEU A 142 3.44 -12.80 -4.13
N ASN A 143 2.82 -12.02 -3.25
CA ASN A 143 3.00 -12.10 -1.80
C ASN A 143 4.46 -11.95 -1.37
N GLU A 144 5.20 -11.06 -2.05
CA GLU A 144 6.62 -10.80 -1.86
C GLU A 144 6.90 -9.30 -1.80
N PRO A 145 7.96 -8.85 -1.10
CA PRO A 145 8.43 -7.47 -1.17
C PRO A 145 8.87 -7.09 -2.59
N ILE A 146 8.34 -5.99 -3.09
CA ILE A 146 8.59 -5.47 -4.43
C ILE A 146 9.38 -4.16 -4.35
N LEU A 147 10.59 -4.18 -4.86
CA LEU A 147 11.42 -3.00 -5.08
C LEU A 147 11.13 -2.40 -6.44
N ILE A 148 10.83 -1.10 -6.46
CA ILE A 148 10.57 -0.31 -7.66
C ILE A 148 11.74 0.65 -7.82
N ARG A 149 12.43 0.61 -8.97
CA ARG A 149 13.49 1.54 -9.35
C ARG A 149 13.14 2.27 -10.63
N ASN A 150 13.66 3.47 -10.77
CA ASN A 150 13.52 4.27 -11.99
C ASN A 150 12.07 4.35 -12.51
N LYS A 151 11.06 4.35 -11.63
CA LYS A 151 9.61 4.33 -11.90
C LYS A 151 9.05 3.03 -12.50
N SER A 152 9.87 2.19 -13.13
CA SER A 152 9.40 1.08 -13.96
C SER A 152 10.09 -0.26 -13.71
N GLU A 153 11.32 -0.26 -13.24
CA GLU A 153 12.05 -1.50 -12.94
C GLU A 153 11.47 -2.14 -11.67
N ILE A 154 11.07 -3.41 -11.78
CA ILE A 154 10.41 -4.14 -10.70
C ILE A 154 11.22 -5.39 -10.39
N ASN A 155 11.57 -5.56 -9.12
CA ASN A 155 12.30 -6.72 -8.63
C ASN A 155 11.69 -7.21 -7.33
N SER A 156 11.45 -8.51 -7.22
CA SER A 156 11.24 -9.13 -5.91
C SER A 156 12.54 -9.10 -5.12
N VAL A 157 12.45 -8.73 -3.86
CA VAL A 157 13.61 -8.64 -2.98
C VAL A 157 13.34 -9.36 -1.66
N GLN A 158 14.43 -9.82 -1.03
CA GLN A 158 14.33 -10.37 0.31
C GLN A 158 14.56 -9.24 1.33
N CYS A 159 13.55 -8.94 2.13
CA CYS A 159 13.70 -8.06 3.28
C CYS A 159 12.85 -8.56 4.45
N GLU A 160 13.41 -8.53 5.63
CA GLU A 160 12.74 -8.94 6.85
C GLU A 160 12.08 -7.71 7.50
N VAL A 161 10.79 -7.50 7.23
CA VAL A 161 10.04 -6.41 7.86
C VAL A 161 9.55 -6.83 9.26
N LYS A 162 9.16 -8.08 9.39
CA LYS A 162 8.77 -8.67 10.69
C LYS A 162 9.97 -8.66 11.65
N LYS A 163 9.73 -8.23 12.88
CA LYS A 163 10.76 -8.10 13.95
C LYS A 163 11.80 -7.01 13.73
N SER A 164 11.64 -6.14 12.75
CA SER A 164 12.57 -5.04 12.50
C SER A 164 12.18 -3.72 13.15
N GLY A 165 11.24 -3.74 14.10
CA GLY A 165 10.79 -2.56 14.84
C GLY A 165 9.72 -1.73 14.14
N PHE A 166 9.20 -2.16 13.00
CA PHE A 166 8.11 -1.48 12.32
C PHE A 166 6.77 -1.68 13.03
N PHE A 167 6.00 -0.61 13.07
CA PHE A 167 4.62 -0.60 13.51
C PHE A 167 3.77 0.32 12.66
N MET A 168 2.46 0.19 12.74
CA MET A 168 1.52 1.10 12.10
C MET A 168 0.55 1.68 13.11
N ILE A 169 0.18 2.93 12.90
CA ILE A 169 -0.88 3.61 13.65
C ILE A 169 -2.07 3.79 12.71
N ASP A 170 -3.24 3.30 13.12
CA ASP A 170 -4.50 3.59 12.45
C ASP A 170 -5.00 4.98 12.86
N SER A 171 -5.16 5.83 11.86
CA SER A 171 -5.76 7.14 12.09
C SER A 171 -7.28 7.09 12.28
N GLY A 172 -7.97 5.99 12.02
CA GLY A 172 -9.43 5.90 12.03
C GLY A 172 -10.12 6.82 11.00
N ILE A 173 -9.38 7.35 10.03
CA ILE A 173 -9.88 8.31 9.02
C ILE A 173 -9.75 7.67 7.64
N SER A 174 -10.87 7.40 6.98
CA SER A 174 -10.88 7.04 5.57
C SER A 174 -10.62 8.28 4.71
N ARG A 175 -9.85 8.14 3.63
CA ARG A 175 -9.46 9.29 2.81
C ARG A 175 -9.47 8.99 1.30
N LYS A 176 -9.55 10.05 0.50
CA LYS A 176 -9.29 10.01 -0.95
C LYS A 176 -7.86 10.48 -1.23
N THR A 177 -7.17 9.83 -2.16
CA THR A 177 -5.76 10.15 -2.49
C THR A 177 -5.61 11.45 -3.27
N ALA A 178 -6.52 11.73 -4.21
CA ALA A 178 -6.40 12.83 -5.16
C ALA A 178 -6.17 14.23 -4.53
N PRO A 179 -6.86 14.65 -3.45
CA PRO A 179 -6.61 15.95 -2.83
C PRO A 179 -5.16 16.11 -2.35
N PHE A 180 -4.56 15.08 -1.76
CA PHE A 180 -3.20 15.14 -1.22
C PHE A 180 -2.14 15.12 -2.31
N VAL A 181 -2.38 14.40 -3.42
CA VAL A 181 -1.54 14.48 -4.62
C VAL A 181 -1.57 15.90 -5.20
N HIS A 182 -2.74 16.55 -5.21
CA HIS A 182 -2.84 17.95 -5.65
C HIS A 182 -2.04 18.89 -4.75
N VAL A 183 -2.15 18.77 -3.43
CA VAL A 183 -1.34 19.55 -2.47
C VAL A 183 0.15 19.35 -2.73
N PHE A 184 0.61 18.11 -2.90
CA PHE A 184 2.00 17.81 -3.21
C PHE A 184 2.47 18.51 -4.50
N ASN A 185 1.70 18.40 -5.58
CA ASN A 185 2.04 18.99 -6.87
C ASN A 185 2.10 20.54 -6.80
N ASN A 186 1.18 21.17 -6.07
CA ASN A 186 1.21 22.61 -5.85
C ASN A 186 2.49 23.05 -5.10
N LYS A 187 2.81 22.37 -4.00
CA LYS A 187 4.05 22.64 -3.23
C LYS A 187 5.30 22.42 -4.08
N MET A 188 5.32 21.40 -4.93
CA MET A 188 6.41 21.16 -5.89
C MET A 188 6.56 22.29 -6.89
N SER A 189 5.48 22.93 -7.34
CA SER A 189 5.54 24.05 -8.28
C SER A 189 5.92 25.37 -7.62
N GLU A 190 5.45 25.63 -6.40
CA GLU A 190 5.49 26.95 -5.76
C GLU A 190 6.69 27.13 -4.81
N SER A 191 7.18 26.05 -4.16
CA SER A 191 8.20 26.17 -3.11
C SER A 191 9.54 25.52 -3.50
N GLY A 192 10.59 26.36 -3.57
CA GLY A 192 11.97 25.89 -3.77
C GLY A 192 12.48 25.05 -2.60
N ASP A 193 12.17 25.45 -1.39
CA ASP A 193 12.53 24.73 -0.18
C ASP A 193 11.88 23.33 -0.14
N PHE A 194 10.59 23.23 -0.50
CA PHE A 194 9.89 21.94 -0.60
C PHE A 194 10.57 21.03 -1.64
N ARG A 195 10.90 21.53 -2.82
CA ARG A 195 11.63 20.76 -3.85
C ARG A 195 12.96 20.24 -3.35
N THR A 196 13.74 21.07 -2.66
CA THR A 196 15.03 20.67 -2.07
C THR A 196 14.85 19.53 -1.08
N ASN A 197 13.86 19.62 -0.19
CA ASN A 197 13.59 18.56 0.79
C ASN A 197 13.05 17.27 0.13
N VAL A 198 12.30 17.36 -0.95
CA VAL A 198 11.88 16.20 -1.74
C VAL A 198 13.08 15.51 -2.40
N GLU A 199 14.08 16.25 -2.90
CA GLU A 199 15.32 15.62 -3.40
C GLU A 199 16.11 14.92 -2.29
N VAL A 200 16.15 15.49 -1.08
CA VAL A 200 16.73 14.80 0.09
C VAL A 200 15.95 13.51 0.38
N LEU A 201 14.62 13.55 0.40
CA LEU A 201 13.78 12.35 0.59
C LEU A 201 14.06 11.26 -0.45
N LYS A 202 14.28 11.63 -1.72
CA LYS A 202 14.63 10.65 -2.78
C LYS A 202 15.94 9.93 -2.47
N SER A 203 16.95 10.66 -2.00
CA SER A 203 18.24 10.09 -1.62
C SER A 203 18.13 9.19 -0.38
N VAL A 204 17.42 9.68 0.65
CA VAL A 204 17.22 8.95 1.90
C VAL A 204 16.38 7.69 1.69
N ASN A 205 15.34 7.75 0.84
CA ASN A 205 14.55 6.56 0.48
C ASN A 205 15.40 5.47 -0.17
N ARG A 206 16.34 5.85 -1.05
CA ARG A 206 17.26 4.88 -1.65
C ARG A 206 18.18 4.25 -0.60
N GLN A 207 18.71 5.07 0.31
CA GLN A 207 19.62 4.58 1.36
C GLN A 207 18.89 3.66 2.35
N ILE A 208 17.71 4.06 2.85
CA ILE A 208 16.97 3.24 3.84
C ILE A 208 16.51 1.91 3.26
N ILE A 209 16.12 1.88 1.98
CA ILE A 209 15.77 0.63 1.28
C ILE A 209 16.99 -0.27 1.16
N SER A 210 18.15 0.30 0.80
CA SER A 210 19.41 -0.45 0.74
C SER A 210 19.80 -1.02 2.10
N ASN A 211 19.77 -0.20 3.14
CA ASN A 211 20.08 -0.62 4.50
C ASN A 211 19.15 -1.75 4.97
N LEU A 212 17.84 -1.63 4.71
CA LEU A 212 16.86 -2.65 5.09
C LEU A 212 17.12 -3.99 4.37
N ILE A 213 17.43 -3.96 3.07
CA ILE A 213 17.75 -5.18 2.29
C ILE A 213 19.04 -5.81 2.81
N ASN A 214 20.03 -5.00 3.18
CA ASN A 214 21.31 -5.46 3.70
C ASN A 214 21.29 -5.81 5.21
N LYS A 215 20.13 -5.65 5.87
CA LYS A 215 19.95 -5.85 7.33
C LYS A 215 20.80 -4.90 8.18
N GLU A 216 21.02 -3.70 7.69
CA GLU A 216 21.71 -2.62 8.36
C GLU A 216 20.73 -1.76 9.18
N ASN A 217 21.25 -0.92 10.09
CA ASN A 217 20.44 -0.02 10.89
C ASN A 217 19.80 1.08 10.02
N ILE A 218 18.53 1.39 10.27
CA ILE A 218 17.74 2.34 9.48
C ILE A 218 17.30 3.58 10.29
N LYS A 219 17.72 3.70 11.53
CA LYS A 219 17.28 4.74 12.48
C LYS A 219 17.51 6.15 11.95
N THR A 220 18.72 6.39 11.45
CA THR A 220 19.13 7.72 10.98
C THR A 220 18.26 8.17 9.78
N GLU A 221 18.11 7.29 8.79
CA GLU A 221 17.32 7.57 7.61
C GLU A 221 15.84 7.75 7.95
N PHE A 222 15.31 6.91 8.84
CA PHE A 222 13.91 7.01 9.26
C PHE A 222 13.66 8.31 10.03
N GLU A 223 14.59 8.74 10.90
CA GLU A 223 14.54 10.04 11.60
C GLU A 223 14.50 11.20 10.59
N ILE A 224 15.36 11.17 9.56
CA ILE A 224 15.39 12.22 8.51
C ILE A 224 14.06 12.27 7.76
N ILE A 225 13.53 11.13 7.33
CA ILE A 225 12.22 11.05 6.66
C ILE A 225 11.12 11.64 7.55
N SER A 226 11.11 11.23 8.83
CA SER A 226 10.11 11.69 9.81
C SER A 226 10.16 13.20 9.99
N LYS A 227 11.34 13.80 10.16
CA LYS A 227 11.54 15.24 10.30
C LYS A 227 11.07 16.02 9.06
N ILE A 228 11.50 15.58 7.86
CA ILE A 228 11.11 16.25 6.63
C ILE A 228 9.58 16.18 6.44
N GLN A 229 8.97 15.03 6.69
CA GLN A 229 7.53 14.90 6.53
C GLN A 229 6.75 15.68 7.59
N SER A 230 7.18 15.70 8.84
CA SER A 230 6.56 16.53 9.89
C SER A 230 6.58 18.01 9.52
N THR A 231 7.70 18.51 8.96
CA THR A 231 7.89 19.93 8.65
C THR A 231 7.18 20.34 7.35
N HIS A 232 7.29 19.53 6.31
CA HIS A 232 6.92 19.94 4.94
C HIS A 232 5.62 19.32 4.42
N PHE A 233 5.13 18.25 5.07
CA PHE A 233 3.91 17.53 4.68
C PHE A 233 2.78 17.65 5.73
N GLY A 234 2.79 18.71 6.53
CA GLY A 234 1.88 18.89 7.66
C GLY A 234 0.40 18.82 7.31
N GLU A 235 0.00 19.24 6.09
CA GLU A 235 -1.38 19.14 5.58
C GLU A 235 -1.81 17.69 5.32
N MET A 236 -0.86 16.78 5.20
CA MET A 236 -1.08 15.37 4.98
C MET A 236 -1.09 14.57 6.28
N ILE A 237 -0.84 15.24 7.42
CA ILE A 237 -0.81 14.63 8.75
C ILE A 237 -2.06 15.06 9.52
N PRO A 238 -2.97 14.13 9.88
CA PRO A 238 -4.14 14.42 10.70
C PRO A 238 -3.74 15.09 12.02
N GLU A 239 -4.52 16.09 12.46
CA GLU A 239 -4.22 16.87 13.69
C GLU A 239 -3.98 15.99 14.91
N LYS A 240 -4.76 14.93 15.08
CA LYS A 240 -4.61 14.02 16.22
C LYS A 240 -3.30 13.22 16.24
N LEU A 241 -2.59 13.10 15.10
CA LEU A 241 -1.31 12.41 15.01
C LEU A 241 -0.11 13.36 15.24
N LYS A 242 -0.29 14.66 15.09
CA LYS A 242 0.80 15.64 15.25
C LYS A 242 1.48 15.60 16.62
N PRO A 243 0.74 15.53 17.76
CA PRO A 243 1.37 15.42 19.07
C PRO A 243 2.18 14.12 19.24
N VAL A 244 1.65 12.99 18.73
CA VAL A 244 2.36 11.71 18.79
C VAL A 244 3.61 11.74 17.92
N TRP A 245 3.53 12.33 16.74
CA TRP A 245 4.68 12.49 15.83
C TRP A 245 5.77 13.36 16.47
N GLN A 246 5.38 14.49 17.07
CA GLN A 246 6.30 15.39 17.73
C GLN A 246 7.00 14.73 18.92
N ASN A 247 6.25 14.00 19.77
CA ASN A 247 6.81 13.23 20.89
C ASN A 247 7.87 12.23 20.41
N GLY A 248 7.61 11.51 19.31
CA GLY A 248 8.58 10.59 18.72
C GLY A 248 9.87 11.28 18.28
N LEU A 249 9.77 12.43 17.63
CA LEU A 249 10.92 13.24 17.21
C LEU A 249 11.71 13.80 18.40
N GLU A 250 11.05 14.26 19.45
CA GLU A 250 11.67 14.83 20.66
C GLU A 250 12.37 13.76 21.50
N SER A 251 11.67 12.64 21.75
CA SER A 251 12.24 11.53 22.52
C SER A 251 13.32 10.77 21.77
N ARG A 252 13.29 10.76 20.43
CA ARG A 252 14.14 9.99 19.54
C ARG A 252 14.09 8.47 19.77
N GLN A 253 12.97 7.98 20.35
CA GLN A 253 12.74 6.57 20.64
C GLN A 253 11.91 5.89 19.58
N TYR A 254 11.07 6.66 18.89
CA TYR A 254 10.33 6.18 17.71
C TYR A 254 10.16 7.32 16.70
N PHE A 255 9.89 6.95 15.47
CA PHE A 255 9.67 7.89 14.38
C PHE A 255 8.47 7.47 13.56
N LEU A 256 7.71 8.44 13.04
CA LEU A 256 6.57 8.20 12.17
C LEU A 256 6.84 8.71 10.76
N LYS A 257 6.14 8.14 9.79
CA LYS A 257 6.11 8.61 8.42
C LYS A 257 4.74 8.36 7.77
N LEU A 258 4.47 9.06 6.70
CA LEU A 258 3.32 8.78 5.85
C LEU A 258 3.36 7.35 5.32
N CYS A 259 2.18 6.73 5.15
CA CYS A 259 2.01 5.48 4.41
C CYS A 259 1.04 5.75 3.25
N GLY A 260 1.57 5.91 2.05
CA GLY A 260 0.82 6.40 0.90
C GLY A 260 0.63 7.92 0.91
N ALA A 261 -0.53 8.44 0.52
CA ALA A 261 -0.75 9.88 0.35
C ALA A 261 -0.96 10.66 1.65
N GLY A 262 -1.01 10.02 2.81
CA GLY A 262 -1.35 10.69 4.06
C GLY A 262 -2.83 11.11 4.15
N GLY A 263 -3.13 12.00 5.10
CA GLY A 263 -4.48 12.53 5.32
C GLY A 263 -5.43 11.58 6.07
N GLY A 264 -5.05 10.33 6.24
CA GLY A 264 -5.85 9.28 6.88
C GLY A 264 -5.28 7.89 6.59
N GLY A 265 -6.05 6.84 6.87
CA GLY A 265 -5.61 5.47 6.82
C GLY A 265 -4.57 5.17 7.89
N VAL A 266 -3.52 4.43 7.51
CA VAL A 266 -2.43 4.06 8.42
C VAL A 266 -1.20 4.94 8.21
N PHE A 267 -0.44 5.11 9.30
CA PHE A 267 0.87 5.77 9.31
C PHE A 267 1.91 4.74 9.75
N LEU A 268 3.04 4.71 9.07
CA LEU A 268 4.11 3.78 9.40
C LEU A 268 5.01 4.40 10.49
N GLY A 269 5.37 3.59 11.47
CA GLY A 269 6.35 3.94 12.48
C GLY A 269 7.48 2.92 12.57
N TRP A 270 8.55 3.34 13.22
CA TRP A 270 9.67 2.50 13.56
C TRP A 270 10.23 2.83 14.94
N SER A 271 10.55 1.82 15.74
CA SER A 271 11.14 1.93 17.07
C SER A 271 12.06 0.73 17.33
N GLU A 272 13.17 0.98 18.02
CA GLU A 272 14.01 -0.10 18.59
C GLU A 272 13.46 -0.59 19.95
N ASP A 273 12.65 0.23 20.61
CA ASP A 273 12.11 -0.03 21.95
C ASP A 273 10.56 -0.15 21.90
N SER A 274 10.08 -1.38 21.89
CA SER A 274 8.65 -1.68 21.87
C SER A 274 7.95 -1.32 23.19
N ASP A 275 8.67 -1.35 24.31
CA ASP A 275 8.10 -1.07 25.64
C ASP A 275 7.88 0.42 25.80
N PHE A 276 8.88 1.24 25.41
CA PHE A 276 8.73 2.69 25.36
C PHE A 276 7.61 3.12 24.42
N LEU A 277 7.54 2.51 23.24
CA LEU A 277 6.46 2.77 22.27
C LEU A 277 5.09 2.50 22.89
N SER A 278 4.92 1.33 23.51
CA SER A 278 3.66 0.93 24.13
C SER A 278 3.24 1.89 25.25
N GLN A 279 4.18 2.33 26.09
CA GLN A 279 3.91 3.32 27.15
C GLN A 279 3.56 4.69 26.56
N SER A 280 4.30 5.14 25.54
CA SER A 280 4.07 6.45 24.91
C SER A 280 2.72 6.56 24.20
N LEU A 281 2.15 5.44 23.77
CA LEU A 281 0.87 5.40 23.06
C LEU A 281 -0.30 4.93 23.92
N ALA A 282 -0.06 4.50 25.17
CA ALA A 282 -1.08 3.94 26.07
C ALA A 282 -2.28 4.87 26.31
N ASP A 283 -2.02 6.16 26.49
CA ASP A 283 -3.05 7.17 26.75
C ASP A 283 -3.70 7.75 25.47
N THR A 284 -3.29 7.25 24.32
CA THR A 284 -3.86 7.67 23.03
C THR A 284 -5.02 6.74 22.65
N SER A 285 -6.03 7.27 21.97
CA SER A 285 -7.12 6.46 21.36
C SER A 285 -6.71 5.82 20.05
N LEU A 286 -5.41 5.65 19.78
CA LEU A 286 -4.89 5.16 18.52
C LEU A 286 -4.71 3.64 18.56
N THR A 287 -5.13 2.97 17.49
CA THR A 287 -4.86 1.54 17.33
C THR A 287 -3.48 1.35 16.68
N VAL A 288 -2.67 0.49 17.28
CA VAL A 288 -1.31 0.17 16.83
C VAL A 288 -1.26 -1.28 16.35
N PHE A 289 -0.66 -1.50 15.18
CA PHE A 289 -0.36 -2.83 14.64
C PHE A 289 1.15 -3.00 14.54
N HIS A 290 1.70 -4.10 15.03
CA HIS A 290 3.10 -4.47 14.81
C HIS A 290 3.24 -5.27 13.52
N LEU A 291 4.33 -5.04 12.75
CA LEU A 291 4.64 -5.75 11.51
C LEU A 291 5.52 -6.96 11.77
#